data_889ff24e04ad31861a89d40acfd08f49
#
_entry.id   889ff24e04ad31861a89d40acfd08f49
#
_cell.length_a   1.000
_cell.length_b   1.000
_cell.length_c   1.000
_cell.angle_alpha   90.00
_cell.angle_beta   90.00
_cell.angle_gamma   90.00
#
_symmetry.space_group_name_H-M   'P 1'
#
loop_
_entity.id
_entity.type
_entity.pdbx_description
1 polymer ?
#
loop_
_entity_poly.entity_id
_entity_poly.type
_entity_poly.pdbx_seq_one_letter_code
_entity_poly.pdbx_strand_id
1 'polypeptide(L)'
;MKFKLLINPKKDEFVQAQVHQENDFTKELKDFVLTNGNSNQLLVYDDKDAITLSLDAIALITIIDDKTYAICNNQKQYRIKKRIYQLVNELPKHFWRINKSSIANRYQISRFAETQMAGINIIMKNGLTDYVSRRCFAKIRNELDDL
;
A
#
# COMPACT_ATOMS: atom_id res chain seq x y z
N MET A 1 10.07 10.70 26.95
CA MET A 1 10.67 9.44 26.46
C MET A 1 12.14 9.66 26.14
N LYS A 2 12.98 8.69 26.45
CA LYS A 2 14.42 8.78 26.19
C LYS A 2 14.82 7.69 25.20
N PHE A 3 15.82 7.98 24.39
CA PHE A 3 16.41 7.00 23.48
C PHE A 3 17.87 6.78 23.87
N LYS A 4 18.28 5.51 23.92
CA LYS A 4 19.67 5.15 24.23
C LYS A 4 20.12 4.06 23.27
N LEU A 5 21.23 4.29 22.57
CA LEU A 5 21.83 3.33 21.67
C LEU A 5 23.08 2.72 22.33
N LEU A 6 23.13 1.39 22.41
CA LEU A 6 24.28 0.63 22.90
C LEU A 6 24.80 -0.23 21.75
N ILE A 7 26.09 -0.14 21.49
CA ILE A 7 26.74 -0.91 20.45
C ILE A 7 27.61 -1.98 21.11
N ASN A 8 27.29 -3.26 20.83
CA ASN A 8 28.07 -4.40 21.34
C ASN A 8 28.21 -5.45 20.24
N PRO A 9 29.39 -5.51 19.57
CA PRO A 9 29.60 -6.43 18.45
C PRO A 9 29.54 -7.92 18.80
N LYS A 10 29.57 -8.25 20.08
CA LYS A 10 29.63 -9.64 20.55
C LYS A 10 28.28 -10.20 21.00
N LYS A 11 27.24 -9.38 21.08
CA LYS A 11 25.90 -9.80 21.53
C LYS A 11 24.92 -9.78 20.39
N ASP A 12 23.85 -10.58 20.54
CA ASP A 12 22.75 -10.59 19.58
C ASP A 12 22.09 -9.21 19.50
N GLU A 13 21.62 -8.88 18.30
CA GLU A 13 20.92 -7.64 18.07
C GLU A 13 19.47 -7.75 18.54
N PHE A 14 19.01 -6.79 19.32
CA PHE A 14 17.61 -6.69 19.70
C PHE A 14 17.24 -5.26 20.04
N VAL A 15 15.94 -4.97 19.94
CA VAL A 15 15.36 -3.70 20.38
C VAL A 15 14.43 -3.96 21.55
N GLN A 16 14.66 -3.25 22.67
CA GLN A 16 13.81 -3.34 23.85
C GLN A 16 13.16 -2.00 24.11
N ALA A 17 11.83 -2.00 24.25
CA ALA A 17 11.08 -0.81 24.63
C ALA A 17 10.49 -1.02 26.02
N GLN A 18 10.69 -0.06 26.89
CA GLN A 18 10.09 -0.04 28.23
C GLN A 18 9.01 1.04 28.26
N VAL A 19 7.76 0.61 28.44
CA VAL A 19 6.59 1.50 28.38
C VAL A 19 5.67 1.18 29.56
N HIS A 20 4.75 2.09 29.86
CA HIS A 20 3.79 1.87 30.96
C HIS A 20 2.67 0.89 30.58
N GLN A 21 2.31 0.86 29.30
CA GLN A 21 1.25 -0.02 28.80
C GLN A 21 1.42 -0.24 27.29
N GLU A 22 0.85 -1.32 26.82
CA GLU A 22 0.78 -1.60 25.39
C GLU A 22 -0.24 -0.67 24.73
N ASN A 23 0.12 -0.09 23.57
CA ASN A 23 -0.72 0.85 22.83
C ASN A 23 -0.37 0.83 21.34
N ASP A 24 -0.98 1.73 20.56
CA ASP A 24 -0.72 1.79 19.13
C ASP A 24 0.76 2.08 18.80
N PHE A 25 1.41 2.94 19.59
CA PHE A 25 2.82 3.22 19.45
C PHE A 25 3.68 1.96 19.59
N THR A 26 3.41 1.12 20.58
CA THR A 26 4.18 -0.11 20.80
C THR A 26 3.97 -1.13 19.70
N LYS A 27 2.76 -1.18 19.11
CA LYS A 27 2.47 -2.05 17.95
C LYS A 27 3.21 -1.59 16.71
N GLU A 28 3.20 -0.29 16.43
CA GLU A 28 3.93 0.30 15.30
C GLU A 28 5.45 0.10 15.46
N LEU A 29 5.97 0.28 16.66
CA LEU A 29 7.38 0.06 16.96
C LEU A 29 7.77 -1.40 16.72
N LYS A 30 6.97 -2.34 17.18
CA LYS A 30 7.19 -3.78 16.97
C LYS A 30 7.27 -4.10 15.47
N ASP A 31 6.29 -3.62 14.70
CA ASP A 31 6.24 -3.85 13.26
C ASP A 31 7.44 -3.24 12.56
N PHE A 32 7.82 -2.01 12.93
CA PHE A 32 8.99 -1.35 12.39
C PHE A 32 10.28 -2.16 12.63
N VAL A 33 10.47 -2.64 13.86
CA VAL A 33 11.65 -3.43 14.22
C VAL A 33 11.68 -4.77 13.49
N LEU A 34 10.55 -5.50 13.51
CA LEU A 34 10.49 -6.83 12.90
C LEU A 34 10.61 -6.81 11.37
N THR A 35 10.26 -5.71 10.74
CA THR A 35 10.42 -5.52 9.29
C THR A 35 11.74 -4.81 8.93
N ASN A 36 12.62 -4.54 9.91
CA ASN A 36 13.84 -3.76 9.73
C ASN A 36 13.58 -2.37 9.14
N GLY A 37 12.47 -1.75 9.54
CA GLY A 37 12.05 -0.46 8.99
C GLY A 37 11.52 -0.56 7.57
N ASN A 38 11.33 -1.75 7.05
CA ASN A 38 10.86 -1.97 5.68
C ASN A 38 9.33 -1.96 5.63
N SER A 39 8.75 -0.75 5.71
CA SER A 39 7.31 -0.54 5.54
C SER A 39 6.85 -0.69 4.09
N ASN A 40 7.75 -1.09 3.17
CA ASN A 40 7.50 -1.20 1.74
C ASN A 40 7.04 -2.60 1.32
N GLN A 41 6.51 -3.39 2.26
CA GLN A 41 6.04 -4.74 1.96
C GLN A 41 4.59 -4.93 2.38
N LEU A 42 3.88 -5.75 1.62
CA LEU A 42 2.50 -6.13 1.90
C LEU A 42 2.40 -7.65 1.96
N LEU A 43 1.72 -8.17 2.98
CA LEU A 43 1.43 -9.59 3.08
C LEU A 43 0.30 -9.96 2.13
N VAL A 44 0.57 -10.91 1.26
CA VAL A 44 -0.40 -11.40 0.27
C VAL A 44 -0.37 -12.93 0.25
N TYR A 45 -1.32 -13.52 -0.48
CA TYR A 45 -1.47 -14.98 -0.55
C TYR A 45 -1.52 -15.43 -2.00
N ASP A 46 -0.67 -16.41 -2.29
CA ASP A 46 -0.72 -17.16 -3.54
C ASP A 46 -1.30 -18.53 -3.19
N ASP A 47 -2.60 -18.71 -3.48
CA ASP A 47 -3.38 -19.84 -2.99
C ASP A 47 -3.31 -19.92 -1.46
N LYS A 48 -2.65 -20.91 -0.89
CA LYS A 48 -2.50 -21.07 0.57
C LYS A 48 -1.21 -20.49 1.12
N ASP A 49 -0.26 -20.18 0.26
CA ASP A 49 1.05 -19.69 0.67
C ASP A 49 0.99 -18.19 0.98
N ALA A 50 1.50 -17.81 2.15
CA ALA A 50 1.65 -16.41 2.52
C ALA A 50 3.01 -15.93 2.01
N ILE A 51 3.00 -14.84 1.26
CA ILE A 51 4.23 -14.21 0.76
C ILE A 51 4.20 -12.71 1.03
N THR A 52 5.34 -12.08 1.02
CA THR A 52 5.44 -10.62 1.09
C THR A 52 5.79 -10.07 -0.29
N LEU A 53 5.05 -9.03 -0.71
CA LEU A 53 5.35 -8.29 -1.93
C LEU A 53 5.94 -6.95 -1.57
N SER A 54 6.96 -6.53 -2.32
CA SER A 54 7.37 -5.13 -2.32
C SER A 54 6.22 -4.28 -2.86
N LEU A 55 5.93 -3.16 -2.20
CA LEU A 55 4.90 -2.23 -2.69
C LEU A 55 5.23 -1.69 -4.08
N ASP A 56 6.53 -1.59 -4.41
CA ASP A 56 6.97 -1.15 -5.73
C ASP A 56 6.58 -2.13 -6.85
N ALA A 57 6.34 -3.38 -6.51
CA ALA A 57 5.90 -4.40 -7.46
C ALA A 57 4.39 -4.35 -7.74
N ILE A 58 3.62 -3.62 -6.94
CA ILE A 58 2.17 -3.56 -7.04
C ILE A 58 1.75 -2.37 -7.89
N ALA A 59 0.96 -2.63 -8.93
CA ALA A 59 0.39 -1.59 -9.79
C ALA A 59 -0.98 -1.15 -9.28
N LEU A 60 -1.86 -2.10 -9.00
CA LEU A 60 -3.26 -1.83 -8.68
C LEU A 60 -3.75 -2.81 -7.62
N ILE A 61 -4.52 -2.32 -6.68
CA ILE A 61 -5.26 -3.15 -5.72
C ILE A 61 -6.74 -2.96 -6.04
N THR A 62 -7.45 -4.05 -6.26
CA THR A 62 -8.85 -3.99 -6.66
C THR A 62 -9.65 -5.17 -6.14
N ILE A 63 -10.97 -5.06 -6.21
CA ILE A 63 -11.90 -6.13 -5.82
C ILE A 63 -12.31 -6.91 -7.06
N ILE A 64 -12.13 -8.22 -7.01
CA ILE A 64 -12.56 -9.17 -8.04
C ILE A 64 -13.36 -10.25 -7.32
N ASP A 65 -14.62 -10.47 -7.73
CA ASP A 65 -15.52 -11.48 -7.12
C ASP A 65 -15.59 -11.35 -5.59
N ASP A 66 -15.81 -10.11 -5.12
CA ASP A 66 -15.93 -9.75 -3.69
C ASP A 66 -14.67 -9.96 -2.86
N LYS A 67 -13.54 -10.21 -3.49
CA LYS A 67 -12.25 -10.41 -2.82
C LYS A 67 -11.23 -9.38 -3.28
N THR A 68 -10.36 -8.99 -2.37
CA THR A 68 -9.32 -8.00 -2.65
C THR A 68 -8.07 -8.68 -3.21
N TYR A 69 -7.54 -8.12 -4.30
CA TYR A 69 -6.33 -8.62 -4.97
C TYR A 69 -5.34 -7.50 -5.21
N ALA A 70 -4.06 -7.82 -5.07
CA ALA A 70 -2.98 -7.00 -5.57
C ALA A 70 -2.61 -7.48 -6.97
N ILE A 71 -2.63 -6.58 -7.94
CA ILE A 71 -2.19 -6.87 -9.30
C ILE A 71 -0.82 -6.22 -9.49
N CYS A 72 0.17 -7.03 -9.79
CA CYS A 72 1.56 -6.60 -9.91
C CYS A 72 1.86 -6.00 -11.29
N ASN A 73 3.04 -5.37 -11.41
CA ASN A 73 3.50 -4.78 -12.66
C ASN A 73 3.62 -5.84 -13.78
N ASN A 74 3.88 -7.10 -13.42
CA ASN A 74 3.91 -8.23 -14.36
C ASN A 74 2.54 -8.87 -14.59
N GLN A 75 1.46 -8.25 -14.08
CA GLN A 75 0.07 -8.69 -14.15
C GLN A 75 -0.27 -9.93 -13.32
N LYS A 76 0.64 -10.46 -12.51
CA LYS A 76 0.31 -11.50 -11.54
C LYS A 76 -0.60 -10.96 -10.46
N GLN A 77 -1.53 -11.78 -10.00
CA GLN A 77 -2.53 -11.43 -8.99
C GLN A 77 -2.30 -12.23 -7.71
N TYR A 78 -2.42 -11.54 -6.58
CA TYR A 78 -2.27 -12.15 -5.27
C TYR A 78 -3.41 -11.70 -4.36
N ARG A 79 -3.91 -12.61 -3.55
CA ARG A 79 -5.01 -12.34 -2.63
C ARG A 79 -4.55 -11.49 -1.46
N ILE A 80 -5.32 -10.45 -1.13
CA ILE A 80 -5.15 -9.67 0.10
C ILE A 80 -6.36 -9.96 1.00
N LYS A 81 -6.10 -10.33 2.26
CA LYS A 81 -7.17 -10.64 3.21
C LYS A 81 -7.73 -9.41 3.94
N LYS A 82 -7.26 -8.22 3.59
CA LYS A 82 -7.77 -6.96 4.12
C LYS A 82 -8.75 -6.33 3.14
N ARG A 83 -9.62 -5.48 3.67
CA ARG A 83 -10.58 -4.73 2.87
C ARG A 83 -9.97 -3.42 2.37
N ILE A 84 -10.54 -2.86 1.30
CA ILE A 84 -10.05 -1.62 0.70
C ILE A 84 -9.95 -0.48 1.73
N TYR A 85 -10.95 -0.29 2.59
CA TYR A 85 -10.92 0.79 3.58
C TYR A 85 -9.79 0.64 4.59
N GLN A 86 -9.40 -0.59 4.91
CA GLN A 86 -8.25 -0.85 5.79
C GLN A 86 -6.93 -0.50 5.08
N LEU A 87 -6.82 -0.88 3.82
CA LEU A 87 -5.62 -0.63 3.01
C LEU A 87 -5.39 0.86 2.75
N VAL A 88 -6.47 1.62 2.54
CA VAL A 88 -6.37 3.08 2.36
C VAL A 88 -5.67 3.75 3.54
N ASN A 89 -5.93 3.27 4.76
CA ASN A 89 -5.31 3.83 5.96
C ASN A 89 -3.89 3.33 6.21
N GLU A 90 -3.54 2.16 5.72
CA GLU A 90 -2.26 1.50 6.00
C GLU A 90 -1.20 1.76 4.93
N LEU A 91 -1.61 1.96 3.68
CA LEU A 91 -0.68 2.12 2.57
C LEU A 91 -0.08 3.54 2.55
N PRO A 92 1.14 3.69 1.99
CA PRO A 92 1.74 5.00 1.80
C PRO A 92 0.88 5.92 0.93
N LYS A 93 1.12 7.24 1.01
CA LYS A 93 0.32 8.25 0.32
C LYS A 93 0.35 8.16 -1.20
N HIS A 94 1.35 7.53 -1.77
CA HIS A 94 1.42 7.35 -3.22
C HIS A 94 0.52 6.22 -3.75
N PHE A 95 -0.15 5.50 -2.86
CA PHE A 95 -1.25 4.60 -3.22
C PHE A 95 -2.54 5.38 -3.14
N TRP A 96 -3.09 5.71 -4.29
CA TRP A 96 -4.28 6.56 -4.43
C TRP A 96 -5.54 5.73 -4.56
N ARG A 97 -6.52 6.03 -3.72
CA ARG A 97 -7.87 5.49 -3.95
C ARG A 97 -8.43 6.15 -5.19
N ILE A 98 -8.82 5.34 -6.18
CA ILE A 98 -9.36 5.85 -7.46
C ILE A 98 -10.86 5.69 -7.57
N ASN A 99 -11.42 4.72 -6.85
CA ASN A 99 -12.86 4.53 -6.71
C ASN A 99 -13.11 3.70 -5.45
N LYS A 100 -14.38 3.33 -5.19
CA LYS A 100 -14.73 2.59 -3.98
C LYS A 100 -14.11 1.19 -3.90
N SER A 101 -13.65 0.65 -5.01
CA SER A 101 -13.16 -0.74 -5.11
C SER A 101 -11.68 -0.85 -5.48
N SER A 102 -10.99 0.25 -5.72
CA SER A 102 -9.63 0.18 -6.26
C SER A 102 -8.71 1.25 -5.69
N ILE A 103 -7.44 0.86 -5.53
CA ILE A 103 -6.33 1.73 -5.12
C ILE A 103 -5.22 1.54 -6.15
N ALA A 104 -4.69 2.63 -6.69
CA ALA A 104 -3.62 2.60 -7.69
C ALA A 104 -2.30 3.12 -7.12
N ASN A 105 -1.21 2.47 -7.49
CA ASN A 105 0.13 2.96 -7.21
C ASN A 105 0.44 4.10 -8.18
N ARG A 106 0.61 5.32 -7.66
CA ARG A 106 0.88 6.52 -8.45
C ARG A 106 2.04 6.32 -9.43
N TYR A 107 3.12 5.69 -8.99
CA TYR A 107 4.32 5.53 -9.79
C TYR A 107 4.15 4.54 -10.96
N GLN A 108 3.08 3.76 -10.94
CA GLN A 108 2.75 2.83 -12.01
C GLN A 108 1.62 3.31 -12.91
N ILE A 109 1.14 4.53 -12.71
CA ILE A 109 0.15 5.16 -13.59
C ILE A 109 0.88 5.76 -14.79
N SER A 110 0.46 5.36 -16.00
CA SER A 110 0.97 5.93 -17.24
C SER A 110 0.30 7.27 -17.53
N ARG A 111 -1.04 7.30 -17.48
CA ARG A 111 -1.80 8.52 -17.79
C ARG A 111 -3.24 8.42 -17.31
N PHE A 112 -3.89 9.57 -17.25
CA PHE A 112 -5.34 9.67 -17.10
C PHE A 112 -5.95 9.93 -18.47
N ALA A 113 -7.02 9.22 -18.80
CA ALA A 113 -7.69 9.34 -20.09
C ALA A 113 -9.16 9.69 -19.93
N GLU A 114 -9.65 10.63 -20.70
CA GLU A 114 -11.08 10.94 -20.75
C GLU A 114 -11.80 9.84 -21.54
N THR A 115 -13.00 9.47 -21.05
CA THR A 115 -13.87 8.55 -21.77
C THR A 115 -14.88 9.33 -22.61
N GLN A 116 -15.56 8.63 -23.54
CA GLN A 116 -16.58 9.25 -24.38
C GLN A 116 -17.76 9.83 -23.59
N MET A 117 -17.98 9.38 -22.35
CA MET A 117 -19.05 9.84 -21.48
C MET A 117 -18.59 10.84 -20.41
N ALA A 118 -17.52 11.55 -20.68
CA ALA A 118 -16.92 12.55 -19.78
C ALA A 118 -16.43 11.95 -18.45
N GLY A 119 -16.24 10.64 -18.37
CA GLY A 119 -15.57 9.98 -17.25
C GLY A 119 -14.06 10.01 -17.40
N ILE A 120 -13.37 9.59 -16.37
CA ILE A 120 -11.92 9.49 -16.36
C ILE A 120 -11.51 8.07 -16.01
N ASN A 121 -10.57 7.53 -16.79
CA ASN A 121 -9.91 6.26 -16.53
C ASN A 121 -8.43 6.48 -16.27
N ILE A 122 -7.83 5.65 -15.43
CA ILE A 122 -6.38 5.52 -15.39
C ILE A 122 -5.96 4.43 -16.37
N ILE A 123 -4.77 4.64 -16.93
CA ILE A 123 -4.07 3.61 -17.71
C ILE A 123 -2.75 3.37 -16.98
N MET A 124 -2.56 2.13 -16.52
CA MET A 124 -1.33 1.74 -15.82
C MET A 124 -0.23 1.43 -16.83
N LYS A 125 1.02 1.52 -16.37
CA LYS A 125 2.18 1.18 -17.22
C LYS A 125 2.15 -0.25 -17.73
N ASN A 126 1.51 -1.17 -16.99
CA ASN A 126 1.35 -2.56 -17.41
C ASN A 126 0.15 -2.80 -18.32
N GLY A 127 -0.57 -1.76 -18.72
CA GLY A 127 -1.73 -1.84 -19.62
C GLY A 127 -3.07 -1.99 -18.92
N LEU A 128 -3.11 -2.19 -17.60
CA LEU A 128 -4.38 -2.25 -16.87
C LEU A 128 -5.09 -0.90 -16.90
N THR A 129 -6.41 -0.93 -16.92
CA THR A 129 -7.25 0.26 -16.87
C THR A 129 -8.31 0.12 -15.78
N ASP A 130 -8.70 1.22 -15.19
CA ASP A 130 -9.82 1.28 -14.24
C ASP A 130 -10.40 2.69 -14.26
N TYR A 131 -11.64 2.83 -13.84
CA TYR A 131 -12.27 4.15 -13.79
C TYR A 131 -11.85 4.90 -12.53
N VAL A 132 -11.88 6.22 -12.61
CA VAL A 132 -11.63 7.10 -11.47
C VAL A 132 -12.91 7.85 -11.15
N SER A 133 -13.40 7.74 -9.91
CA SER A 133 -14.59 8.48 -9.49
C SER A 133 -14.30 9.98 -9.46
N ARG A 134 -15.33 10.81 -9.64
CA ARG A 134 -15.18 12.27 -9.61
C ARG A 134 -14.59 12.76 -8.30
N ARG A 135 -15.04 12.20 -7.18
CA ARG A 135 -14.52 12.54 -5.85
C ARG A 135 -13.05 12.20 -5.72
N CYS A 136 -12.67 11.01 -6.13
CA CYS A 136 -11.28 10.57 -6.06
C CYS A 136 -10.38 11.37 -6.99
N PHE A 137 -10.86 11.68 -8.19
CA PHE A 137 -10.09 12.49 -9.14
C PHE A 137 -9.84 13.90 -8.60
N ALA A 138 -10.83 14.51 -7.94
CA ALA A 138 -10.66 15.82 -7.32
C ALA A 138 -9.54 15.81 -6.27
N LYS A 139 -9.49 14.78 -5.43
CA LYS A 139 -8.42 14.62 -4.45
C LYS A 139 -7.05 14.43 -5.10
N ILE A 140 -6.97 13.57 -6.11
CA ILE A 140 -5.72 13.30 -6.85
C ILE A 140 -5.22 14.57 -7.50
N ARG A 141 -6.11 15.33 -8.13
CA ARG A 141 -5.77 16.59 -8.78
C ARG A 141 -5.21 17.61 -7.79
N ASN A 142 -5.82 17.74 -6.61
CA ASN A 142 -5.32 18.61 -5.56
C ASN A 142 -3.92 18.20 -5.09
N GLU A 143 -3.67 16.91 -4.92
CA GLU A 143 -2.35 16.42 -4.54
C GLU A 143 -1.29 16.69 -5.62
N LEU A 144 -1.66 16.56 -6.90
CA LEU A 144 -0.76 16.87 -8.00
C LEU A 144 -0.44 18.35 -8.11
N ASP A 145 -1.44 19.22 -7.85
CA ASP A 145 -1.23 20.67 -7.88
C ASP A 145 -0.36 21.16 -6.71
N ASP A 146 -0.29 20.40 -5.61
CA ASP A 146 0.53 20.72 -4.44
C ASP A 146 1.99 20.26 -4.57
N LEU A 147 2.35 19.61 -5.65
CA LEU A 147 3.72 19.15 -5.90
C LEU A 147 4.60 20.31 -6.52
#